data_388a5f7aefc3241bfa75713526ab65c6
#
_entry.id   388a5f7aefc3241bfa75713526ab65c6
#
_cell.length_a   1.000
_cell.length_b   1.000
_cell.length_c   1.000
_cell.angle_alpha   90.00
_cell.angle_beta   90.00
_cell.angle_gamma   90.00
#
_symmetry.space_group_name_H-M   'P 1'
#
loop_
_entity.id
_entity.type
_entity.pdbx_description
1 polymer ?
#
loop_
_entity_poly.entity_id
_entity_poly.type
_entity_poly.pdbx_seq_one_letter_code
_entity_poly.pdbx_strand_id
1 'polypeptide(L)'
;MSIQEHVILVNDQGMVIGTQEKYAAHTLHTPLHLAFSSWLFNAKGECLITRRALSKKAWPGVWTNSVCGHPQSGEETVQAVIRRCRFEVGAELTDITAVAPEFRYRETDPSGIVENEICPVFAARITNDVTINEDEVMDYQWVELDALFRALDATPWAFSPWMVMEATTAREKLKAFAAQ
;
A
#
# COMPACT_ATOMS: atom_id res chain seq x y z
N MET A 1 22.77 8.21 -8.20
CA MET A 1 22.85 6.95 -7.43
C MET A 1 21.44 6.60 -6.99
N SER A 2 20.90 5.49 -7.44
CA SER A 2 19.64 4.98 -6.89
C SER A 2 19.89 4.64 -5.42
N ILE A 3 19.14 5.28 -4.51
CA ILE A 3 19.14 4.88 -3.09
C ILE A 3 18.62 3.45 -3.08
N GLN A 4 19.45 2.51 -2.69
CA GLN A 4 19.07 1.11 -2.60
C GLN A 4 18.07 0.96 -1.45
N GLU A 5 16.79 0.75 -1.78
CA GLU A 5 15.73 0.58 -0.79
C GLU A 5 15.96 -0.71 0.03
N HIS A 6 15.68 -0.64 1.31
CA HIS A 6 15.71 -1.77 2.23
C HIS A 6 14.37 -1.93 2.94
N VAL A 7 14.17 -3.07 3.58
CA VAL A 7 13.07 -3.31 4.51
C VAL A 7 13.61 -3.44 5.93
N ILE A 8 12.84 -3.00 6.90
CA ILE A 8 13.17 -3.10 8.33
C ILE A 8 12.60 -4.42 8.84
N LEU A 9 13.47 -5.35 9.21
CA LEU A 9 13.09 -6.65 9.76
C LEU A 9 12.65 -6.51 11.21
N VAL A 10 11.56 -7.20 11.55
CA VAL A 10 11.00 -7.20 12.90
C VAL A 10 10.70 -8.62 13.37
N ASN A 11 10.66 -8.82 14.68
CA ASN A 11 10.16 -10.05 15.28
C ASN A 11 8.62 -10.01 15.43
N ASP A 12 8.02 -11.07 15.97
CA ASP A 12 6.57 -11.18 16.13
C ASP A 12 5.98 -10.12 17.07
N GLN A 13 6.77 -9.53 17.94
CA GLN A 13 6.40 -8.42 18.81
C GLN A 13 6.57 -7.04 18.15
N GLY A 14 6.99 -7.00 16.88
CA GLY A 14 7.23 -5.76 16.15
C GLY A 14 8.56 -5.04 16.50
N MET A 15 9.45 -5.69 17.26
CA MET A 15 10.75 -5.11 17.58
C MET A 15 11.71 -5.26 16.39
N VAL A 16 12.45 -4.20 16.07
CA VAL A 16 13.44 -4.19 14.99
C VAL A 16 14.57 -5.15 15.31
N ILE A 17 14.88 -6.04 14.36
CA ILE A 17 15.96 -7.04 14.47
C ILE A 17 17.02 -6.89 13.37
N GLY A 18 16.84 -6.01 12.41
CA GLY A 18 17.81 -5.75 11.34
C GLY A 18 17.18 -5.08 10.12
N THR A 19 17.93 -5.07 9.04
CA THR A 19 17.49 -4.60 7.73
C THR A 19 17.95 -5.57 6.65
N GLN A 20 17.24 -5.58 5.52
CA GLN A 20 17.62 -6.36 4.35
C GLN A 20 17.30 -5.56 3.08
N GLU A 21 18.10 -5.72 2.03
CA GLU A 21 17.82 -5.12 0.73
C GLU A 21 16.45 -5.60 0.22
N LYS A 22 15.66 -4.68 -0.31
CA LYS A 22 14.23 -4.89 -0.63
C LYS A 22 13.99 -6.08 -1.56
N TYR A 23 14.72 -6.19 -2.66
CA TYR A 23 14.52 -7.28 -3.62
C TYR A 23 15.02 -8.63 -3.08
N ALA A 24 16.11 -8.62 -2.30
CA ALA A 24 16.64 -9.81 -1.66
C ALA A 24 15.72 -10.33 -0.54
N ALA A 25 14.97 -9.45 0.12
CA ALA A 25 14.03 -9.82 1.18
C ALA A 25 12.82 -10.59 0.65
N HIS A 26 12.30 -10.21 -0.54
CA HIS A 26 11.09 -10.80 -1.12
C HIS A 26 11.40 -12.09 -1.88
N THR A 27 11.16 -13.22 -1.23
CA THR A 27 11.44 -14.58 -1.70
C THR A 27 10.27 -15.51 -1.41
N LEU A 28 10.48 -16.82 -1.54
CA LEU A 28 9.54 -17.86 -1.07
C LEU A 28 9.44 -17.91 0.47
N HIS A 29 10.37 -17.25 1.17
CA HIS A 29 10.50 -17.24 2.63
C HIS A 29 10.75 -15.83 3.16
N THR A 30 9.98 -14.86 2.68
CA THR A 30 10.10 -13.45 3.06
C THR A 30 9.97 -13.26 4.58
N PRO A 31 10.98 -12.69 5.24
CA PRO A 31 10.91 -12.41 6.67
C PRO A 31 9.87 -11.35 6.99
N LEU A 32 9.37 -11.36 8.22
CA LEU A 32 8.47 -10.31 8.70
C LEU A 32 9.18 -8.96 8.71
N HIS A 33 8.57 -7.97 8.09
CA HIS A 33 9.15 -6.62 7.98
C HIS A 33 8.09 -5.52 8.07
N LEU A 34 8.55 -4.30 8.28
CA LEU A 34 7.68 -3.12 8.32
C LEU A 34 7.30 -2.67 6.91
N ALA A 35 6.04 -2.32 6.77
CA ALA A 35 5.48 -1.72 5.58
C ALA A 35 4.41 -0.68 5.95
N PHE A 36 3.79 -0.09 4.98
CA PHE A 36 2.55 0.66 5.11
C PHE A 36 1.69 0.49 3.86
N SER A 37 0.41 0.75 4.02
CA SER A 37 -0.56 0.84 2.94
C SER A 37 -1.31 2.15 3.01
N SER A 38 -1.67 2.73 1.87
CA SER A 38 -2.42 3.98 1.82
C SER A 38 -3.59 3.92 0.85
N TRP A 39 -4.68 4.58 1.25
CA TRP A 39 -5.90 4.78 0.47
C TRP A 39 -6.07 6.29 0.28
N LEU A 40 -5.90 6.76 -0.96
CA LEU A 40 -5.90 8.18 -1.28
C LEU A 40 -7.23 8.59 -1.90
N PHE A 41 -7.71 9.76 -1.48
CA PHE A 41 -9.01 10.29 -1.88
C PHE A 41 -8.86 11.66 -2.51
N ASN A 42 -9.68 11.95 -3.53
CA ASN A 42 -9.81 13.29 -4.09
C ASN A 42 -10.86 14.12 -3.31
N ALA A 43 -11.05 15.36 -3.74
CA ALA A 43 -12.03 16.28 -3.12
C ALA A 43 -13.49 15.81 -3.24
N LYS A 44 -13.79 14.89 -4.15
CA LYS A 44 -15.13 14.29 -4.32
C LYS A 44 -15.35 13.07 -3.43
N GLY A 45 -14.35 12.64 -2.69
CA GLY A 45 -14.39 11.40 -1.90
C GLY A 45 -14.21 10.12 -2.72
N GLU A 46 -13.79 10.23 -3.98
CA GLU A 46 -13.43 9.07 -4.79
C GLU A 46 -12.06 8.55 -4.38
N CYS A 47 -11.91 7.23 -4.37
CA CYS A 47 -10.67 6.53 -4.02
C CYS A 47 -9.80 6.30 -5.25
N LEU A 48 -8.50 6.56 -5.13
CA LEU A 48 -7.51 6.20 -6.13
C LEU A 48 -7.16 4.73 -6.01
N ILE A 49 -7.42 3.94 -7.04
CA ILE A 49 -6.85 2.59 -7.17
C ILE A 49 -5.79 2.59 -8.26
N THR A 50 -4.76 1.77 -8.10
CA THR A 50 -3.63 1.68 -9.02
C THR A 50 -3.43 0.26 -9.51
N ARG A 51 -2.86 0.13 -10.71
CA ARG A 51 -2.45 -1.15 -11.27
C ARG A 51 -0.93 -1.25 -11.19
N ARG A 52 -0.45 -2.29 -10.54
CA ARG A 52 0.98 -2.51 -10.31
C ARG A 52 1.72 -2.71 -11.63
N ALA A 53 2.88 -2.08 -11.80
CA ALA A 53 3.72 -2.27 -12.96
C ALA A 53 4.10 -3.76 -13.14
N LEU A 54 4.27 -4.20 -14.39
CA LEU A 54 4.64 -5.58 -14.70
C LEU A 54 6.05 -5.94 -14.21
N SER A 55 6.89 -4.96 -13.96
CA SER A 55 8.24 -5.11 -13.39
C SER A 55 8.25 -5.42 -11.89
N LYS A 56 7.11 -5.30 -11.20
CA LYS A 56 7.04 -5.63 -9.76
C LYS A 56 7.31 -7.11 -9.53
N LYS A 57 8.09 -7.40 -8.47
CA LYS A 57 8.47 -8.77 -8.11
C LYS A 57 7.27 -9.58 -7.60
N ALA A 58 6.42 -8.97 -6.77
CA ALA A 58 5.22 -9.57 -6.22
C ALA A 58 3.95 -8.95 -6.83
N TRP A 59 2.98 -9.79 -7.19
CA TRP A 59 1.71 -9.38 -7.82
C TRP A 59 1.86 -8.38 -8.96
N PRO A 60 2.68 -8.63 -10.01
CA PRO A 60 2.78 -7.75 -11.16
C PRO A 60 1.44 -7.65 -11.90
N GLY A 61 1.07 -6.45 -12.34
CA GLY A 61 -0.12 -6.21 -13.15
C GLY A 61 -1.46 -6.29 -12.43
N VAL A 62 -1.47 -6.42 -11.10
CA VAL A 62 -2.68 -6.55 -10.28
C VAL A 62 -3.21 -5.18 -9.85
N TRP A 63 -4.53 -5.00 -9.82
CA TRP A 63 -5.18 -3.83 -9.25
C TRP A 63 -5.11 -3.87 -7.72
N THR A 64 -4.81 -2.72 -7.12
CA THR A 64 -4.58 -2.58 -5.68
C THR A 64 -5.02 -1.21 -5.17
N ASN A 65 -4.96 -1.00 -3.84
CA ASN A 65 -5.10 0.31 -3.22
C ASN A 65 -4.07 1.31 -3.75
N SER A 66 -4.13 2.55 -3.30
CA SER A 66 -3.40 3.66 -3.96
C SER A 66 -1.89 3.46 -3.99
N VAL A 67 -1.24 3.35 -2.83
CA VAL A 67 0.23 3.19 -2.72
C VAL A 67 0.57 2.36 -1.48
N CYS A 68 1.52 1.47 -1.63
CA CYS A 68 2.18 0.74 -0.54
C CYS A 68 3.68 1.02 -0.57
N GLY A 69 4.33 0.81 0.54
CA GLY A 69 5.78 0.98 0.62
C GLY A 69 6.36 0.54 1.94
N HIS A 70 7.63 0.84 2.14
CA HIS A 70 8.40 0.42 3.29
C HIS A 70 9.09 1.62 3.93
N PRO A 71 8.94 1.83 5.25
CA PRO A 71 9.76 2.80 5.97
C PRO A 71 11.24 2.45 5.84
N GLN A 72 12.08 3.47 5.71
CA GLN A 72 13.53 3.31 5.75
C GLN A 72 14.06 3.52 7.17
N SER A 73 15.30 3.07 7.45
CA SER A 73 15.89 3.22 8.79
C SER A 73 15.90 4.68 9.23
N GLY A 74 15.36 4.96 10.41
CA GLY A 74 15.24 6.30 10.96
C GLY A 74 14.11 7.15 10.39
N GLU A 75 13.28 6.60 9.50
CA GLU A 75 12.14 7.28 8.91
C GLU A 75 10.85 6.94 9.68
N GLU A 76 10.08 7.96 10.03
CA GLU A 76 8.73 7.78 10.56
C GLU A 76 7.78 7.26 9.47
N THR A 77 6.84 6.38 9.82
CA THR A 77 5.95 5.74 8.84
C THR A 77 5.16 6.76 8.02
N VAL A 78 4.68 7.86 8.63
CA VAL A 78 3.97 8.92 7.90
C VAL A 78 4.88 9.60 6.87
N GLN A 79 6.16 9.77 7.14
CA GLN A 79 7.13 10.32 6.19
C GLN A 79 7.35 9.35 5.02
N ALA A 80 7.38 8.05 5.29
CA ALA A 80 7.45 7.03 4.25
C ALA A 80 6.21 7.06 3.33
N VAL A 81 5.00 7.24 3.90
CA VAL A 81 3.75 7.42 3.15
C VAL A 81 3.87 8.61 2.20
N ILE A 82 4.26 9.78 2.71
CA ILE A 82 4.43 11.01 1.91
C ILE A 82 5.44 10.78 0.78
N ARG A 83 6.60 10.24 1.10
CA ARG A 83 7.69 9.98 0.15
C ARG A 83 7.25 9.06 -0.98
N ARG A 84 6.61 7.93 -0.66
CA ARG A 84 6.20 6.93 -1.67
C ARG A 84 5.02 7.40 -2.50
N CYS A 85 4.04 8.08 -1.90
CA CYS A 85 2.91 8.64 -2.65
C CYS A 85 3.38 9.70 -3.64
N ARG A 86 4.33 10.53 -3.27
CA ARG A 86 4.96 11.49 -4.21
C ARG A 86 5.73 10.76 -5.31
N PHE A 87 6.48 9.72 -4.99
CA PHE A 87 7.29 8.96 -5.94
C PHE A 87 6.46 8.14 -6.93
N GLU A 88 5.43 7.44 -6.46
CA GLU A 88 4.65 6.52 -7.31
C GLU A 88 3.55 7.20 -8.11
N VAL A 89 2.86 8.17 -7.53
CA VAL A 89 1.67 8.81 -8.15
C VAL A 89 1.74 10.34 -8.18
N GLY A 90 2.88 10.94 -7.81
CA GLY A 90 3.07 12.39 -7.81
C GLY A 90 2.17 13.14 -6.81
N ALA A 91 1.64 12.45 -5.80
CA ALA A 91 0.65 13.01 -4.89
C ALA A 91 1.25 13.90 -3.80
N GLU A 92 0.66 15.07 -3.61
CA GLU A 92 0.80 15.90 -2.41
C GLU A 92 -0.37 15.60 -1.48
N LEU A 93 -0.08 15.30 -0.21
CA LEU A 93 -1.05 14.76 0.73
C LEU A 93 -1.42 15.75 1.85
N THR A 94 -2.69 15.71 2.26
CA THR A 94 -3.19 16.30 3.51
C THR A 94 -4.04 15.27 4.27
N ASP A 95 -4.36 15.58 5.53
CA ASP A 95 -5.27 14.79 6.38
C ASP A 95 -4.86 13.32 6.53
N ILE A 96 -3.58 13.03 6.58
CA ILE A 96 -3.06 11.66 6.71
C ILE A 96 -3.54 11.08 8.05
N THR A 97 -4.35 10.02 7.98
CA THR A 97 -5.03 9.42 9.13
C THR A 97 -4.82 7.91 9.14
N ALA A 98 -4.40 7.34 10.27
CA ALA A 98 -4.34 5.89 10.45
C ALA A 98 -5.76 5.31 10.58
N VAL A 99 -6.14 4.43 9.66
CA VAL A 99 -7.46 3.77 9.65
C VAL A 99 -7.42 2.31 10.11
N ALA A 100 -6.27 1.66 10.01
CA ALA A 100 -6.01 0.34 10.58
C ALA A 100 -4.53 0.26 11.03
N PRO A 101 -4.17 0.84 12.19
CA PRO A 101 -2.77 0.97 12.61
C PRO A 101 -2.12 -0.37 12.98
N GLU A 102 -2.91 -1.39 13.28
CA GLU A 102 -2.43 -2.71 13.70
C GLU A 102 -2.55 -3.78 12.60
N PHE A 103 -2.84 -3.37 11.37
CA PHE A 103 -3.00 -4.30 10.26
C PHE A 103 -1.70 -5.04 9.98
N ARG A 104 -1.83 -6.34 9.77
CA ARG A 104 -0.74 -7.27 9.49
C ARG A 104 -1.24 -8.35 8.56
N TYR A 105 -0.42 -8.79 7.61
CA TYR A 105 -0.78 -9.88 6.71
C TYR A 105 0.43 -10.69 6.24
N ARG A 106 0.15 -11.90 5.78
CA ARG A 106 1.09 -12.75 5.07
C ARG A 106 0.35 -13.42 3.92
N GLU A 107 0.83 -13.23 2.70
CA GLU A 107 0.24 -13.79 1.49
C GLU A 107 1.32 -14.27 0.53
N THR A 108 0.97 -15.24 -0.31
CA THR A 108 1.85 -15.80 -1.33
C THR A 108 1.27 -15.54 -2.70
N ASP A 109 2.03 -14.95 -3.60
CA ASP A 109 1.58 -14.68 -4.95
C ASP A 109 1.59 -15.95 -5.83
N PRO A 110 0.98 -15.91 -7.02
CA PRO A 110 0.97 -17.08 -7.92
C PRO A 110 2.35 -17.60 -8.34
N SER A 111 3.40 -16.79 -8.25
CA SER A 111 4.79 -17.18 -8.53
C SER A 111 5.50 -17.81 -7.32
N GLY A 112 4.87 -17.76 -6.14
CA GLY A 112 5.41 -18.25 -4.88
C GLY A 112 6.12 -17.20 -4.04
N ILE A 113 6.22 -15.93 -4.50
CA ILE A 113 6.78 -14.84 -3.71
C ILE A 113 5.86 -14.50 -2.55
N VAL A 114 6.44 -14.39 -1.36
CA VAL A 114 5.71 -14.11 -0.11
C VAL A 114 5.81 -12.63 0.25
N GLU A 115 4.67 -12.03 0.61
CA GLU A 115 4.59 -10.80 1.39
C GLU A 115 4.29 -11.16 2.85
N ASN A 116 5.01 -10.57 3.79
CA ASN A 116 4.89 -10.84 5.22
C ASN A 116 5.18 -9.55 6.01
N GLU A 117 4.13 -8.81 6.34
CA GLU A 117 4.26 -7.42 6.73
C GLU A 117 3.46 -7.05 7.98
N ILE A 118 4.06 -6.25 8.87
CA ILE A 118 3.33 -5.34 9.75
C ILE A 118 3.09 -4.07 8.95
N CYS A 119 1.84 -3.81 8.60
CA CYS A 119 1.47 -2.89 7.53
C CYS A 119 0.34 -1.94 7.95
N PRO A 120 0.58 -0.96 8.82
CA PRO A 120 -0.45 0.02 9.17
C PRO A 120 -1.05 0.67 7.93
N VAL A 121 -2.37 0.85 7.95
CA VAL A 121 -3.16 1.38 6.83
C VAL A 121 -3.53 2.83 7.11
N PHE A 122 -3.30 3.68 6.13
CA PHE A 122 -3.59 5.11 6.18
C PHE A 122 -4.61 5.51 5.12
N ALA A 123 -5.40 6.53 5.42
CA ALA A 123 -6.17 7.31 4.46
C ALA A 123 -5.59 8.72 4.38
N ALA A 124 -5.60 9.32 3.19
CA ALA A 124 -5.16 10.71 3.01
C ALA A 124 -5.88 11.36 1.82
N ARG A 125 -5.87 12.71 1.75
CA ARG A 125 -6.39 13.45 0.60
C ARG A 125 -5.25 13.86 -0.32
N ILE A 126 -5.48 13.75 -1.62
CA ILE A 126 -4.62 14.29 -2.67
C ILE A 126 -5.07 15.73 -2.95
N THR A 127 -4.12 16.66 -2.99
CA THR A 127 -4.37 18.09 -3.23
C THR A 127 -4.00 18.55 -4.64
N ASN A 128 -3.43 17.67 -5.45
CA ASN A 128 -2.97 17.95 -6.81
C ASN A 128 -3.39 16.85 -7.79
N ASP A 129 -3.10 17.02 -9.07
CA ASP A 129 -3.34 16.00 -10.09
C ASP A 129 -2.34 14.83 -9.95
N VAL A 130 -2.83 13.62 -10.24
CA VAL A 130 -2.03 12.40 -10.25
C VAL A 130 -1.10 12.38 -11.47
N THR A 131 0.17 12.06 -11.22
CA THR A 131 1.16 11.80 -12.25
C THR A 131 1.89 10.50 -11.91
N ILE A 132 1.54 9.41 -12.60
CA ILE A 132 2.10 8.09 -12.28
C ILE A 132 3.57 7.98 -12.70
N ASN A 133 4.34 7.27 -11.90
CA ASN A 133 5.65 6.74 -12.25
C ASN A 133 5.45 5.36 -12.90
N GLU A 134 5.66 5.25 -14.20
CA GLU A 134 5.40 4.03 -14.97
C GLU A 134 6.26 2.82 -14.55
N ASP A 135 7.39 3.06 -13.88
CA ASP A 135 8.20 1.98 -13.30
C ASP A 135 7.52 1.30 -12.10
N GLU A 136 6.56 1.97 -11.49
CA GLU A 136 5.84 1.51 -10.28
C GLU A 136 4.37 1.20 -10.55
N VAL A 137 3.71 2.03 -11.37
CA VAL A 137 2.26 2.02 -11.63
C VAL A 137 2.01 2.09 -13.13
N MET A 138 1.32 1.10 -13.68
CA MET A 138 1.02 1.07 -15.12
C MET A 138 -0.33 1.68 -15.49
N ASP A 139 -1.24 1.86 -14.52
CA ASP A 139 -2.58 2.43 -14.73
C ASP A 139 -3.19 2.87 -13.40
N TYR A 140 -4.19 3.75 -13.45
CA TYR A 140 -4.94 4.16 -12.25
C TYR A 140 -6.38 4.53 -12.58
N GLN A 141 -7.27 4.46 -11.59
CA GLN A 141 -8.67 4.87 -11.69
C GLN A 141 -9.11 5.58 -10.41
N TRP A 142 -9.98 6.56 -10.56
CA TRP A 142 -10.77 7.13 -9.48
C TRP A 142 -12.10 6.37 -9.40
N VAL A 143 -12.43 5.85 -8.22
CA VAL A 143 -13.59 5.00 -8.03
C VAL A 143 -14.40 5.46 -6.82
N GLU A 144 -15.72 5.48 -6.97
CA GLU A 144 -16.62 5.71 -5.85
C GLU A 144 -16.44 4.57 -4.83
N LEU A 145 -16.28 4.92 -3.54
CA LEU A 145 -15.80 3.99 -2.52
C LEU A 145 -16.77 2.81 -2.29
N ASP A 146 -18.08 3.05 -2.27
CA ASP A 146 -19.06 1.96 -2.10
C ASP A 146 -19.12 1.03 -3.32
N ALA A 147 -18.89 1.56 -4.53
CA ALA A 147 -18.75 0.74 -5.73
C ALA A 147 -17.48 -0.14 -5.66
N LEU A 148 -16.38 0.43 -5.16
CA LEU A 148 -15.13 -0.32 -4.95
C LEU A 148 -15.34 -1.45 -3.93
N PHE A 149 -16.00 -1.19 -2.81
CA PHE A 149 -16.29 -2.23 -1.82
C PHE A 149 -17.16 -3.35 -2.37
N ARG A 150 -18.18 -3.02 -3.18
CA ARG A 150 -18.99 -4.04 -3.87
C ARG A 150 -18.14 -4.91 -4.81
N ALA A 151 -17.21 -4.30 -5.54
CA ALA A 151 -16.31 -5.02 -6.43
C ALA A 151 -15.37 -5.94 -5.65
N LEU A 152 -14.78 -5.46 -4.57
CA LEU A 152 -13.90 -6.24 -3.68
C LEU A 152 -14.66 -7.43 -3.04
N ASP A 153 -15.89 -7.23 -2.64
CA ASP A 153 -16.73 -8.29 -2.07
C ASP A 153 -17.13 -9.33 -3.14
N ALA A 154 -17.46 -8.90 -4.36
CA ALA A 154 -17.94 -9.77 -5.44
C ALA A 154 -16.83 -10.48 -6.20
N THR A 155 -15.68 -9.83 -6.39
CA THR A 155 -14.58 -10.31 -7.23
C THR A 155 -13.21 -10.14 -6.54
N PRO A 156 -13.01 -10.66 -5.31
CA PRO A 156 -11.78 -10.44 -4.56
C PRO A 156 -10.52 -10.92 -5.29
N TRP A 157 -10.63 -11.93 -6.14
CA TRP A 157 -9.55 -12.48 -6.95
C TRP A 157 -8.98 -11.50 -7.99
N ALA A 158 -9.71 -10.43 -8.33
CA ALA A 158 -9.26 -9.40 -9.29
C ALA A 158 -8.33 -8.35 -8.67
N PHE A 159 -8.16 -8.36 -7.36
CA PHE A 159 -7.43 -7.36 -6.60
C PHE A 159 -6.30 -7.99 -5.77
N SER A 160 -5.39 -7.15 -5.28
CA SER A 160 -4.37 -7.63 -4.35
C SER A 160 -5.04 -8.16 -3.06
N PRO A 161 -4.54 -9.26 -2.47
CA PRO A 161 -5.16 -9.84 -1.27
C PRO A 161 -5.11 -8.88 -0.06
N TRP A 162 -4.04 -8.10 0.08
CA TRP A 162 -3.96 -7.11 1.19
C TRP A 162 -5.03 -6.03 1.05
N MET A 163 -5.31 -5.52 -0.17
CA MET A 163 -6.38 -4.54 -0.39
C MET A 163 -7.75 -5.08 0.05
N VAL A 164 -8.05 -6.34 -0.27
CA VAL A 164 -9.30 -7.00 0.15
C VAL A 164 -9.40 -7.09 1.67
N MET A 165 -8.31 -7.49 2.34
CA MET A 165 -8.25 -7.59 3.80
C MET A 165 -8.34 -6.22 4.48
N GLU A 166 -7.63 -5.23 3.94
CA GLU A 166 -7.68 -3.83 4.43
C GLU A 166 -9.08 -3.24 4.31
N ALA A 167 -9.75 -3.45 3.17
CA ALA A 167 -11.12 -3.01 2.94
C ALA A 167 -12.08 -3.62 3.96
N THR A 168 -11.89 -4.87 4.35
CA THR A 168 -12.69 -5.52 5.40
C THR A 168 -12.40 -4.91 6.78
N THR A 169 -11.13 -4.75 7.12
CA THR A 169 -10.67 -4.28 8.43
C THR A 169 -11.00 -2.81 8.67
N ALA A 170 -10.83 -1.95 7.67
CA ALA A 170 -10.93 -0.49 7.80
C ALA A 170 -12.19 0.12 7.17
N ARG A 171 -13.15 -0.69 6.71
CA ARG A 171 -14.32 -0.26 5.91
C ARG A 171 -15.02 0.98 6.46
N GLU A 172 -15.42 0.95 7.71
CA GLU A 172 -16.17 2.05 8.34
C GLU A 172 -15.33 3.32 8.49
N LYS A 173 -14.06 3.18 8.81
CA LYS A 173 -13.15 4.33 8.92
C LYS A 173 -12.84 4.94 7.56
N LEU A 174 -12.69 4.12 6.51
CA LEU A 174 -12.51 4.59 5.13
C LEU A 174 -13.76 5.33 4.64
N LYS A 175 -14.97 4.81 4.91
CA LYS A 175 -16.23 5.51 4.59
C LYS A 175 -16.34 6.84 5.32
N ALA A 176 -16.04 6.88 6.61
CA ALA A 176 -16.08 8.10 7.40
C ALA A 176 -15.07 9.15 6.89
N PHE A 177 -13.89 8.71 6.47
CA PHE A 177 -12.87 9.58 5.87
C PHE A 177 -13.32 10.15 4.52
N ALA A 178 -13.84 9.30 3.64
CA ALA A 178 -14.32 9.71 2.30
C ALA A 178 -15.47 10.73 2.36
N ALA A 179 -16.29 10.68 3.42
CA ALA A 179 -17.46 11.54 3.61
C ALA A 179 -17.13 12.94 4.20
N GLN A 180 -15.90 13.19 4.63
CA GLN A 180 -15.44 14.48 5.13
C GLN A 180 -15.21 15.48 3.98
#